data_29bba83caab8baf12620e96066417f1d
#
_entry.id   29bba83caab8baf12620e96066417f1d
#
_cell.length_a   1.000
_cell.length_b   1.000
_cell.length_c   1.000
_cell.angle_alpha   90.00
_cell.angle_beta   90.00
_cell.angle_gamma   90.00
#
_symmetry.space_group_name_H-M   'P 1'
#
loop_
_entity.id
_entity.type
_entity.pdbx_description
1 polymer ?
#
loop_
_entity_poly.entity_id
_entity_poly.type
_entity_poly.pdbx_seq_one_letter_code
_entity_poly.pdbx_strand_id
1 'polypeptide(L)'
;MIAFTSQMPHIVSNAFIKSPTALEHRGYSAGSYRDLTRVAWLNPSMWAELFLENRDFVLTELNTLLASLESYRDALEENDMIALTRLLAEGRNRKEEVDG
;
A
#
# COMPACT_ATOMS: atom_id res chain seq x y z
N MET A 1 13.98 6.86 5.74
CA MET A 1 13.79 6.91 4.28
C MET A 1 13.58 5.53 3.67
N ILE A 2 14.43 4.58 3.99
CA ILE A 2 14.30 3.20 3.49
C ILE A 2 12.98 2.55 3.93
N ALA A 3 12.50 2.83 5.14
CA ALA A 3 11.22 2.31 5.60
C ALA A 3 10.10 2.68 4.63
N PHE A 4 10.08 3.92 4.16
CA PHE A 4 9.04 4.39 3.26
C PHE A 4 9.26 3.94 1.80
N THR A 5 10.48 4.12 1.28
CA THR A 5 10.75 3.92 -0.14
C THR A 5 10.93 2.47 -0.56
N SER A 6 11.33 1.61 0.36
CA SER A 6 11.62 0.21 0.06
C SER A 6 10.81 -0.76 0.91
N GLN A 7 10.87 -0.63 2.23
CA GLN A 7 10.28 -1.62 3.12
C GLN A 7 8.75 -1.59 3.10
N MET A 8 8.14 -0.41 3.11
CA MET A 8 6.69 -0.30 3.04
C MET A 8 6.11 -0.87 1.74
N PRO A 9 6.66 -0.57 0.55
CA PRO A 9 6.16 -1.19 -0.66
C PRO A 9 6.16 -2.72 -0.61
N HIS A 10 7.18 -3.33 -0.02
CA HIS A 10 7.22 -4.79 0.11
C HIS A 10 6.15 -5.31 1.06
N ILE A 11 5.92 -4.65 2.19
CA ILE A 11 4.88 -5.03 3.14
C ILE A 11 3.49 -4.90 2.49
N VAL A 12 3.23 -3.77 1.84
CA VAL A 12 1.94 -3.50 1.20
C VAL A 12 1.66 -4.53 0.10
N SER A 13 2.64 -4.78 -0.75
CA SER A 13 2.52 -5.75 -1.84
C SER A 13 2.24 -7.15 -1.31
N ASN A 14 3.00 -7.57 -0.31
CA ASN A 14 2.88 -8.90 0.26
C ASN A 14 1.54 -9.08 0.98
N ALA A 15 1.09 -8.08 1.72
CA ALA A 15 -0.20 -8.11 2.41
C ALA A 15 -1.37 -8.10 1.42
N PHE A 16 -1.27 -7.27 0.37
CA PHE A 16 -2.31 -7.13 -0.63
C PHE A 16 -2.63 -8.43 -1.35
N ILE A 17 -1.59 -9.19 -1.72
CA ILE A 17 -1.76 -10.44 -2.48
C ILE A 17 -2.47 -11.54 -1.68
N LYS A 18 -2.57 -11.37 -0.36
CA LYS A 18 -3.22 -12.37 0.51
C LYS A 18 -4.73 -12.38 0.41
N SER A 19 -5.34 -11.40 -0.25
CA SER A 19 -6.79 -11.41 -0.45
C SER A 19 -7.22 -12.69 -1.16
N PRO A 20 -8.30 -13.35 -0.72
CA PRO A 20 -8.83 -14.53 -1.43
C PRO A 20 -9.13 -14.25 -2.90
N THR A 21 -9.46 -13.01 -3.22
CA THR A 21 -9.72 -12.58 -4.60
C THR A 21 -8.51 -12.80 -5.52
N ALA A 22 -7.28 -12.78 -4.96
CA ALA A 22 -6.08 -13.01 -5.74
C ALA A 22 -6.09 -14.38 -6.43
N LEU A 23 -6.72 -15.38 -5.83
CA LEU A 23 -6.81 -16.72 -6.41
C LEU A 23 -7.72 -16.78 -7.63
N GLU A 24 -8.59 -15.79 -7.80
CA GLU A 24 -9.59 -15.74 -8.86
C GLU A 24 -9.22 -14.79 -10.01
N HIS A 25 -8.07 -14.12 -9.91
CA HIS A 25 -7.72 -13.07 -10.86
C HIS A 25 -7.19 -13.55 -12.20
N ARG A 26 -6.90 -14.83 -12.36
CA ARG A 26 -6.30 -15.36 -13.58
C ARG A 26 -7.13 -14.97 -14.80
N GLY A 27 -6.48 -14.36 -15.79
CA GLY A 27 -7.12 -13.85 -17.00
C GLY A 27 -7.72 -12.46 -16.83
N TYR A 28 -7.71 -11.90 -15.62
CA TYR A 28 -8.26 -10.57 -15.33
C TYR A 28 -7.22 -9.61 -14.76
N SER A 29 -5.94 -9.97 -14.82
CA SER A 29 -4.86 -9.16 -14.22
C SER A 29 -4.66 -7.86 -14.98
N ALA A 30 -4.84 -6.74 -14.30
CA ALA A 30 -4.56 -5.41 -14.84
C ALA A 30 -3.10 -5.02 -14.56
N GLY A 31 -2.60 -4.02 -15.30
CA GLY A 31 -1.24 -3.51 -15.10
C GLY A 31 -1.00 -3.00 -13.69
N SER A 32 -1.98 -2.28 -13.12
CA SER A 32 -1.86 -1.77 -11.75
C SER A 32 -1.73 -2.89 -10.72
N TYR A 33 -2.46 -3.99 -10.91
CA TYR A 33 -2.32 -5.16 -10.05
C TYR A 33 -0.91 -5.72 -10.14
N ARG A 34 -0.41 -5.93 -11.36
CA ARG A 34 0.93 -6.50 -11.58
C ARG A 34 2.02 -5.61 -10.99
N ASP A 35 1.90 -4.31 -11.16
CA ASP A 35 2.87 -3.35 -10.61
C ASP A 35 2.87 -3.38 -9.09
N LEU A 36 1.69 -3.36 -8.47
CA LEU A 36 1.57 -3.36 -7.02
C LEU A 36 2.09 -4.65 -6.39
N THR A 37 1.85 -5.80 -7.03
CA THR A 37 2.18 -7.10 -6.44
C THR A 37 3.54 -7.64 -6.88
N ARG A 38 4.25 -6.94 -7.75
CA ARG A 38 5.54 -7.40 -8.27
C ARG A 38 6.53 -7.76 -7.17
N VAL A 39 6.60 -6.96 -6.13
CA VAL A 39 7.55 -7.17 -5.02
C VAL A 39 6.99 -8.06 -3.91
N ALA A 40 5.83 -8.69 -4.11
CA ALA A 40 5.35 -9.74 -3.20
C ALA A 40 6.23 -10.99 -3.29
N TRP A 41 6.94 -11.18 -4.40
CA TRP A 41 8.00 -12.19 -4.53
C TRP A 41 9.18 -11.72 -3.68
N LEU A 42 9.41 -12.38 -2.57
CA LEU A 42 10.52 -11.99 -1.68
C LEU A 42 10.98 -13.18 -0.84
N ASN A 43 12.18 -13.07 -0.30
CA ASN A 43 12.70 -14.05 0.64
C ASN A 43 12.17 -13.73 2.03
N PRO A 44 11.27 -14.56 2.60
CA PRO A 44 10.59 -14.20 3.85
C PRO A 44 11.53 -13.98 5.03
N SER A 45 12.52 -14.85 5.22
CA SER A 45 13.40 -14.74 6.38
C SER A 45 14.30 -13.52 6.31
N MET A 46 14.85 -13.22 5.13
CA MET A 46 15.71 -12.05 4.94
C MET A 46 14.93 -10.75 5.18
N TRP A 47 13.75 -10.64 4.60
CA TRP A 47 12.94 -9.44 4.75
C TRP A 47 12.39 -9.26 6.16
N ALA A 48 12.05 -10.36 6.84
CA ALA A 48 11.63 -10.29 8.24
C ALA A 48 12.73 -9.69 9.11
N GLU A 49 13.98 -10.13 8.91
CA GLU A 49 15.11 -9.55 9.64
C GLU A 49 15.28 -8.07 9.35
N LEU A 50 15.21 -7.69 8.07
CA LEU A 50 15.35 -6.28 7.67
C LEU A 50 14.27 -5.40 8.28
N PHE A 51 13.03 -5.88 8.31
CA PHE A 51 11.93 -5.13 8.92
C PHE A 51 12.14 -4.94 10.42
N LEU A 52 12.56 -6.01 11.12
CA LEU A 52 12.78 -5.94 12.56
C LEU A 52 13.96 -5.03 12.92
N GLU A 53 15.01 -5.02 12.10
CA GLU A 53 16.14 -4.13 12.30
C GLU A 53 15.77 -2.66 12.16
N ASN A 54 14.73 -2.35 11.41
CA ASN A 54 14.22 -0.99 11.21
C ASN A 54 12.82 -0.81 11.78
N ARG A 55 12.50 -1.60 12.79
CA ARG A 55 11.15 -1.76 13.34
C ARG A 55 10.42 -0.46 13.62
N ASP A 56 11.06 0.47 14.32
CA ASP A 56 10.36 1.69 14.76
C ASP A 56 9.97 2.59 13.59
N PHE A 57 10.84 2.73 12.60
CA PHE A 57 10.52 3.51 11.41
C PHE A 57 9.46 2.82 10.54
N VAL A 58 9.55 1.51 10.42
CA VAL A 58 8.55 0.72 9.67
C VAL A 58 7.18 0.83 10.33
N LEU A 59 7.11 0.72 11.66
CA LEU A 59 5.84 0.86 12.39
C LEU A 59 5.24 2.25 12.21
N THR A 60 6.04 3.30 12.27
CA THR A 60 5.55 4.66 12.07
C THR A 60 4.93 4.81 10.69
N GLU A 61 5.62 4.34 9.65
CA GLU A 61 5.10 4.42 8.28
C GLU A 61 3.86 3.53 8.08
N LEU A 62 3.87 2.34 8.66
CA LEU A 62 2.74 1.43 8.54
C LEU A 62 1.49 2.02 9.20
N ASN A 63 1.65 2.59 10.40
CA ASN A 63 0.53 3.21 11.11
C ASN A 63 -0.03 4.41 10.33
N THR A 64 0.84 5.20 9.71
CA THR A 64 0.42 6.32 8.87
C THR A 64 -0.39 5.82 7.67
N LEU A 65 0.06 4.75 7.01
CA LEU A 65 -0.68 4.19 5.89
C LEU A 65 -2.01 3.60 6.33
N LEU A 66 -2.04 2.89 7.47
CA LEU A 66 -3.28 2.32 7.99
C LEU A 66 -4.33 3.41 8.25
N ALA A 67 -3.92 4.53 8.86
CA ALA A 67 -4.82 5.65 9.10
C ALA A 67 -5.35 6.22 7.79
N SER A 68 -4.48 6.34 6.79
CA SER A 68 -4.88 6.82 5.47
C SER A 68 -5.89 5.88 4.81
N LEU A 69 -5.63 4.57 4.86
CA LEU A 69 -6.55 3.58 4.30
C LEU A 69 -7.91 3.60 5.00
N GLU A 70 -7.92 3.81 6.31
CA GLU A 70 -9.17 3.94 7.07
C GLU A 70 -10.02 5.10 6.56
N SER A 71 -9.39 6.21 6.17
CA SER A 71 -10.12 7.36 5.62
C SER A 71 -10.85 6.99 4.34
N TYR A 72 -10.22 6.21 3.45
CA TYR A 72 -10.88 5.72 2.23
C TYR A 72 -12.03 4.78 2.58
N ARG A 73 -11.83 3.88 3.53
CA ARG A 73 -12.87 2.97 3.96
C ARG A 73 -14.09 3.74 4.50
N ASP A 74 -13.84 4.72 5.35
CA ASP A 74 -14.90 5.53 5.94
C ASP A 74 -15.71 6.27 4.87
N ALA A 75 -15.02 6.88 3.89
CA ALA A 75 -15.70 7.56 2.79
C ALA A 75 -16.56 6.59 1.98
N LEU A 76 -16.07 5.37 1.75
CA LEU A 76 -16.81 4.35 1.03
C LEU A 76 -18.01 3.86 1.84
N GLU A 77 -17.86 3.62 3.13
CA GLU A 77 -18.95 3.21 4.00
C GLU A 77 -20.07 4.24 4.03
N GLU A 78 -19.71 5.52 4.08
CA GLU A 78 -20.67 6.63 4.11
C GLU A 78 -21.20 6.99 2.73
N ASN A 79 -20.70 6.34 1.70
CA ASN A 79 -21.07 6.68 0.31
C ASN A 79 -20.82 8.17 0.02
N ASP A 80 -19.71 8.69 0.56
CA ASP A 80 -19.39 10.11 0.56
C ASP A 80 -18.52 10.48 -0.63
N MET A 81 -19.14 10.92 -1.72
CA MET A 81 -18.46 11.29 -2.96
C MET A 81 -17.48 12.43 -2.74
N ILE A 82 -17.86 13.41 -1.93
CA ILE A 82 -17.03 14.60 -1.70
C ILE A 82 -15.75 14.22 -0.94
N ALA A 83 -15.89 13.44 0.13
CA ALA A 83 -14.74 12.99 0.90
C ALA A 83 -13.81 12.12 0.07
N LEU A 84 -14.38 11.18 -0.70
CA LEU A 84 -13.57 10.29 -1.53
C LEU A 84 -12.82 11.06 -2.61
N THR A 85 -13.48 12.01 -3.26
CA THR A 85 -12.85 12.86 -4.28
C THR A 85 -11.69 13.65 -3.68
N ARG A 86 -11.88 14.18 -2.47
CA ARG A 86 -10.82 14.93 -1.77
C ARG A 86 -9.62 14.05 -1.47
N LEU A 87 -9.86 12.84 -0.95
CA LEU A 87 -8.77 11.91 -0.63
C LEU A 87 -7.95 11.55 -1.87
N LEU A 88 -8.63 11.27 -2.97
CA LEU A 88 -7.95 10.93 -4.22
C LEU A 88 -7.17 12.12 -4.78
N ALA A 89 -7.74 13.32 -4.70
CA ALA A 89 -7.07 14.54 -5.16
C ALA A 89 -5.83 14.84 -4.32
N GLU A 90 -5.90 14.65 -3.01
CA GLU A 90 -4.75 14.85 -2.13
C GLU A 90 -3.59 13.93 -2.52
N GLY A 91 -3.88 12.66 -2.81
CA GLY A 91 -2.86 11.70 -3.23
C GLY A 91 -2.25 12.07 -4.57
N ARG A 92 -3.10 12.41 -5.56
CA ARG A 92 -2.63 12.85 -6.87
C ARG A 92 -1.74 14.08 -6.77
N ASN A 93 -2.15 15.06 -5.98
CA ASN A 93 -1.40 16.31 -5.83
C ASN A 93 -0.06 16.06 -5.13
N ARG A 94 -0.04 15.16 -4.13
CA ARG A 94 1.20 14.81 -3.47
C ARG A 94 2.16 14.09 -4.42
N LYS A 95 1.65 13.20 -5.27
CA LYS A 95 2.47 12.51 -6.27
C LYS A 95 3.10 13.51 -7.23
N GLU A 96 2.33 14.49 -7.69
CA GLU A 96 2.84 15.54 -8.55
C GLU A 96 3.90 16.40 -7.84
N GLU A 97 3.67 16.71 -6.57
CA GLU A 97 4.61 17.50 -5.76
C GLU A 97 5.97 16.82 -5.60
N VAL A 98 5.97 15.51 -5.37
CA VAL A 98 7.22 14.78 -5.06
C VAL A 98 7.91 14.17 -6.27
N ASP A 99 7.17 13.85 -7.33
CA ASP A 99 7.70 13.16 -8.51
C ASP A 99 7.26 13.80 -9.85
N GLY A 100 6.58 14.91 -9.76
CA GLY A 100 6.08 15.61 -10.95
C GLY A 100 7.11 16.39 -11.73
#